data_56adf174e6c143baee03bf525d1ea3ee
#
_entry.id   56adf174e6c143baee03bf525d1ea3ee
#
_cell.length_a   1.000
_cell.length_b   1.000
_cell.length_c   1.000
_cell.angle_alpha   90.00
_cell.angle_beta   90.00
_cell.angle_gamma   90.00
#
_symmetry.space_group_name_H-M   'P 1'
#
loop_
_entity.id
_entity.type
_entity.pdbx_description
1 polymer ?
#
loop_
_entity_poly.entity_id
_entity_poly.type
_entity_poly.pdbx_seq_one_letter_code
_entity_poly.pdbx_strand_id
1 'polypeptide(L)'
;MGENVGVEINGKNEVFSRPVLVFKKLSRYGFMGIPLTSQPHEGDWYVSFVFRDKTSVAALAQARVLSVSRLFKRMGTIPNSDLELVREGFSKLYLSKK
;
A
#
# COMPACT_ATOMS: atom_id res chain seq x y z
N MET A 1 8.15 -10.79 -7.28
CA MET A 1 7.04 -9.99 -6.77
C MET A 1 6.81 -8.80 -7.70
N GLY A 2 5.58 -8.56 -8.07
CA GLY A 2 5.25 -7.46 -8.94
C GLY A 2 4.71 -6.26 -8.17
N GLU A 3 4.47 -5.17 -8.91
CA GLU A 3 3.83 -3.98 -8.35
C GLU A 3 2.33 -4.23 -8.18
N ASN A 4 1.65 -3.35 -7.46
CA ASN A 4 0.21 -3.34 -7.17
C ASN A 4 -0.29 -4.64 -6.56
N VAL A 5 0.55 -5.32 -5.83
CA VAL A 5 0.20 -6.54 -5.11
C VAL A 5 -0.06 -6.18 -3.65
N GLY A 6 -1.17 -6.68 -3.12
CA GLY A 6 -1.42 -6.61 -1.68
C GLY A 6 -0.68 -7.73 -0.99
N VAL A 7 0.07 -7.40 0.03
CA VAL A 7 0.82 -8.37 0.81
C VAL A 7 0.68 -8.07 2.28
N GLU A 8 0.96 -9.08 3.10
CA GLU A 8 1.11 -8.90 4.53
C GLU A 8 2.58 -8.89 4.86
N ILE A 9 2.96 -8.02 5.76
CA ILE A 9 4.35 -7.97 6.22
C ILE A 9 4.40 -8.20 7.72
N ASN A 10 5.52 -8.71 8.17
CA ASN A 10 5.76 -8.88 9.60
C ASN A 10 6.16 -7.54 10.19
N GLY A 11 5.48 -7.12 11.24
CA GLY A 11 5.89 -5.96 11.98
C GLY A 11 7.10 -6.32 12.83
N LYS A 12 7.96 -5.34 13.05
CA LYS A 12 9.12 -5.55 13.89
C LYS A 12 8.66 -5.77 15.32
N ASN A 13 9.03 -6.91 15.90
CA ASN A 13 8.66 -7.26 17.27
C ASN A 13 7.16 -7.40 17.48
N GLU A 14 6.44 -7.70 16.39
CA GLU A 14 4.99 -7.91 16.47
C GLU A 14 4.67 -9.35 16.15
N VAL A 15 3.55 -9.82 16.72
CA VAL A 15 3.15 -11.22 16.53
C VAL A 15 2.20 -11.38 15.36
N PHE A 16 1.69 -10.30 14.79
CA PHE A 16 0.78 -10.39 13.65
C PHE A 16 1.30 -9.52 12.51
N SER A 17 0.87 -9.89 11.31
CA SER A 17 1.28 -9.19 10.10
C SER A 17 0.33 -8.03 9.81
N ARG A 18 0.76 -7.15 8.90
CA ARG A 18 -0.02 -5.98 8.50
C ARG A 18 -0.17 -5.97 6.99
N PRO A 19 -1.35 -5.59 6.48
CA PRO A 19 -1.54 -5.50 5.03
C PRO A 19 -0.85 -4.26 4.47
N VAL A 20 -0.21 -4.43 3.33
CA VAL A 20 0.52 -3.36 2.66
C VAL A 20 0.33 -3.53 1.16
N LEU A 21 0.16 -2.43 0.46
CA LEU A 21 0.15 -2.43 -0.99
C LEU A 21 1.58 -2.24 -1.49
N VAL A 22 2.03 -3.14 -2.36
CA VAL A 22 3.32 -2.96 -3.04
C VAL A 22 3.09 -1.95 -4.15
N PHE A 23 3.39 -0.69 -3.90
CA PHE A 23 3.11 0.38 -4.83
C PHE A 23 4.13 0.43 -5.96
N LYS A 24 5.39 0.28 -5.61
CA LYS A 24 6.45 0.30 -6.60
C LYS A 24 7.63 -0.54 -6.13
N LYS A 25 8.08 -1.43 -7.01
CA LYS A 25 9.26 -2.22 -6.74
C LYS A 25 10.49 -1.37 -7.04
N LEU A 26 11.38 -1.25 -6.08
CA LEU A 26 12.55 -0.39 -6.21
C LEU A 26 13.81 -1.16 -6.60
N SER A 27 13.92 -2.39 -6.08
CA SER A 27 15.05 -3.25 -6.37
C SER A 27 14.65 -4.66 -5.98
N ARG A 28 15.59 -5.61 -6.15
CA ARG A 28 15.31 -6.97 -5.72
C ARG A 28 15.18 -7.09 -4.21
N TYR A 29 15.63 -6.08 -3.47
CA TYR A 29 15.65 -6.14 -2.01
C TYR A 29 14.61 -5.26 -1.34
N GLY A 30 14.04 -4.29 -2.06
CA GLY A 30 13.14 -3.35 -1.43
C GLY A 30 12.04 -2.86 -2.33
N PHE A 31 10.98 -2.37 -1.70
CA PHE A 31 9.83 -1.83 -2.43
C PHE A 31 9.21 -0.69 -1.64
N MET A 32 8.47 0.16 -2.36
CA MET A 32 7.69 1.21 -1.73
C MET A 32 6.35 0.61 -1.33
N GLY A 33 6.09 0.56 -0.03
CA GLY A 33 4.85 0.00 0.49
C GLY A 33 3.94 1.09 1.04
N ILE A 34 2.64 0.92 0.81
CA ILE A 34 1.62 1.83 1.34
C ILE A 34 0.74 1.00 2.27
N PRO A 35 0.72 1.33 3.57
CA PRO A 35 -0.11 0.57 4.50
C PRO A 35 -1.58 0.65 4.16
N LEU A 36 -2.29 -0.44 4.36
CA LEU A 36 -3.73 -0.53 4.14
C LEU A 36 -4.42 -0.69 5.48
N THR A 37 -5.56 -0.06 5.61
CA THR A 37 -6.38 -0.19 6.82
C THR A 37 -7.82 -0.41 6.40
N SER A 38 -8.59 -1.07 7.27
CA SER A 38 -10.02 -1.24 7.04
C SER A 38 -10.83 -0.13 7.72
N GLN A 39 -10.16 0.71 8.51
CA GLN A 39 -10.83 1.82 9.18
C GLN A 39 -11.11 2.94 8.21
N PRO A 40 -12.31 3.53 8.23
CA PRO A 40 -12.58 4.66 7.33
C PRO A 40 -11.79 5.89 7.74
N HIS A 41 -11.27 6.57 6.72
CA HIS A 41 -10.52 7.81 6.91
C HIS A 41 -10.90 8.75 5.78
N GLU A 42 -10.82 10.04 6.04
CA GLU A 42 -11.11 11.05 5.03
C GLU A 42 -9.94 12.00 4.88
N GLY A 43 -9.85 12.60 3.71
CA GLY A 43 -8.81 13.57 3.42
C GLY A 43 -7.90 13.12 2.30
N ASP A 44 -7.05 14.04 1.86
CA ASP A 44 -6.16 13.80 0.72
C ASP A 44 -5.06 12.79 1.03
N TRP A 45 -4.91 12.42 2.29
CA TRP A 45 -3.89 11.47 2.73
C TRP A 45 -4.32 10.02 2.55
N TYR A 46 -5.57 9.79 2.14
CA TYR A 46 -6.16 8.47 2.11
C TYR A 46 -6.86 8.23 0.80
N VAL A 47 -6.75 7.00 0.29
CA VAL A 47 -7.49 6.58 -0.91
C VAL A 47 -8.20 5.29 -0.57
N SER A 48 -9.52 5.28 -0.75
CA SER A 48 -10.35 4.10 -0.49
C SER A 48 -10.57 3.32 -1.77
N PHE A 49 -10.55 2.01 -1.66
CA PHE A 49 -10.89 1.13 -2.78
C PHE A 49 -11.37 -0.20 -2.22
N VAL A 50 -11.96 -1.01 -3.09
CA VAL A 50 -12.47 -2.32 -2.68
C VAL A 50 -11.45 -3.38 -3.10
N PHE A 51 -11.02 -4.18 -2.13
CA PHE A 51 -10.07 -5.25 -2.37
C PHE A 51 -10.61 -6.51 -1.71
N ARG A 52 -10.82 -7.55 -2.50
CA ARG A 52 -11.32 -8.83 -2.03
C ARG A 52 -12.64 -8.67 -1.28
N ASP A 53 -13.54 -7.87 -1.86
CA ASP A 53 -14.88 -7.61 -1.36
C ASP A 53 -14.93 -6.86 -0.03
N LYS A 54 -13.80 -6.23 0.34
CA LYS A 54 -13.73 -5.41 1.53
C LYS A 54 -13.17 -4.05 1.18
N THR A 55 -13.68 -3.03 1.86
CA THR A 55 -13.13 -1.69 1.68
C THR A 55 -11.77 -1.62 2.33
N SER A 56 -10.81 -1.13 1.56
CA SER A 56 -9.46 -0.89 2.05
C SER A 56 -9.13 0.58 1.86
N VAL A 57 -8.35 1.12 2.78
CA VAL A 57 -7.94 2.52 2.70
C VAL A 57 -6.42 2.56 2.69
N ALA A 58 -5.86 3.16 1.65
CA ALA A 58 -4.41 3.31 1.53
C ALA A 58 -3.99 4.58 2.26
N ALA A 59 -3.11 4.43 3.25
CA ALA A 59 -2.61 5.57 4.03
C ALA A 59 -1.38 6.13 3.33
N LEU A 60 -1.59 7.07 2.43
CA LEU A 60 -0.54 7.59 1.56
C LEU A 60 0.59 8.27 2.33
N ALA A 61 0.27 8.95 3.40
CA ALA A 61 1.27 9.66 4.18
C ALA A 61 2.22 8.72 4.91
N GLN A 62 1.86 7.44 4.99
CA GLN A 62 2.69 6.44 5.65
C GLN A 62 3.44 5.55 4.66
N ALA A 63 3.46 5.92 3.39
CA ALA A 63 4.23 5.19 2.39
C ALA A 63 5.71 5.21 2.77
N ARG A 64 6.35 4.06 2.62
CA ARG A 64 7.77 3.96 2.99
C ARG A 64 8.41 2.78 2.28
N VAL A 65 9.73 2.80 2.27
CA VAL A 65 10.51 1.71 1.70
C VAL A 65 10.58 0.56 2.71
N LEU A 66 10.27 -0.63 2.22
CA LEU A 66 10.29 -1.83 3.05
C LEU A 66 11.17 -2.89 2.40
N SER A 67 11.77 -3.72 3.24
CA SER A 67 12.60 -4.82 2.77
C SER A 67 11.74 -5.98 2.30
N VAL A 68 12.13 -6.58 1.18
CA VAL A 68 11.45 -7.76 0.66
C VAL A 68 11.48 -8.90 1.68
N SER A 69 12.50 -8.94 2.52
CA SER A 69 12.61 -10.00 3.53
C SER A 69 11.50 -9.94 4.57
N ARG A 70 10.76 -8.85 4.63
CA ARG A 70 9.65 -8.72 5.56
C ARG A 70 8.33 -9.24 5.00
N LEU A 71 8.32 -9.66 3.74
CA LEU A 71 7.11 -10.19 3.13
C LEU A 71 6.71 -11.50 3.81
N PHE A 72 5.45 -11.60 4.14
CA PHE A 72 4.91 -12.76 4.81
C PHE A 72 3.96 -13.53 3.91
N LYS A 73 3.04 -12.84 3.27
CA LYS A 73 1.98 -13.50 2.51
C LYS A 73 1.47 -12.58 1.41
N ARG A 74 1.31 -13.15 0.21
CA ARG A 74 0.68 -12.42 -0.89
C ARG A 74 -0.84 -12.50 -0.73
N MET A 75 -1.52 -11.35 -0.79
CA MET A 75 -2.96 -11.29 -0.62
C MET A 75 -3.70 -11.24 -1.95
N GLY A 76 -3.07 -10.79 -3.01
CA GLY A 76 -3.71 -10.68 -4.30
C GLY A 76 -3.22 -9.47 -5.06
N THR A 77 -3.80 -9.27 -6.23
CA THR A 77 -3.44 -8.17 -7.12
C THR A 77 -4.58 -7.16 -7.15
N ILE A 78 -4.25 -5.89 -7.05
CA ILE A 78 -5.23 -4.81 -7.08
C ILE A 78 -5.48 -4.43 -8.54
N PRO A 79 -6.76 -4.26 -8.95
CA PRO A 79 -7.06 -3.85 -10.33
C PRO A 79 -6.40 -2.52 -10.68
N ASN A 80 -6.07 -2.37 -11.96
CA ASN A 80 -5.40 -1.16 -12.42
C ASN A 80 -6.20 0.11 -12.15
N SER A 81 -7.53 0.03 -12.20
CA SER A 81 -8.36 1.20 -11.94
C SER A 81 -8.18 1.68 -10.50
N ASP A 82 -8.05 0.76 -9.55
CA ASP A 82 -7.84 1.13 -8.16
C ASP A 82 -6.41 1.61 -7.95
N LEU A 83 -5.45 0.98 -8.63
CA LEU A 83 -4.07 1.42 -8.55
C LEU A 83 -3.92 2.85 -9.05
N GLU A 84 -4.67 3.22 -10.10
CA GLU A 84 -4.62 4.58 -10.62
C GLU A 84 -5.14 5.59 -9.61
N LEU A 85 -6.17 5.22 -8.85
CA LEU A 85 -6.66 6.09 -7.79
C LEU A 85 -5.59 6.34 -6.75
N VAL A 86 -4.87 5.29 -6.36
CA VAL A 86 -3.79 5.42 -5.40
C VAL A 86 -2.66 6.26 -5.98
N ARG A 87 -2.32 6.02 -7.24
CA ARG A 87 -1.25 6.76 -7.91
C ARG A 87 -1.58 8.25 -8.00
N GLU A 88 -2.82 8.57 -8.35
CA GLU A 88 -3.27 9.95 -8.40
C GLU A 88 -3.17 10.62 -7.03
N GLY A 89 -3.66 9.94 -6.01
CA GLY A 89 -3.60 10.48 -4.66
C GLY A 89 -2.16 10.69 -4.20
N PHE A 90 -1.29 9.74 -4.52
CA PHE A 90 0.12 9.83 -4.17
C PHE A 90 0.76 11.04 -4.87
N SER A 91 0.45 11.22 -6.15
CA SER A 91 0.99 12.35 -6.90
C SER A 91 0.55 13.68 -6.32
N LYS A 92 -0.73 13.79 -5.99
CA LYS A 92 -1.25 15.00 -5.39
C LYS A 92 -0.55 15.32 -4.09
N LEU A 93 -0.32 14.31 -3.27
CA LEU A 93 0.22 14.50 -1.94
C LEU A 93 1.70 14.87 -1.98
N TYR A 94 2.47 14.19 -2.82
CA TYR A 94 3.93 14.31 -2.78
C TYR A 94 4.50 15.18 -3.89
N LEU A 95 3.78 15.33 -4.99
CA LEU A 95 4.30 16.05 -6.15
C LEU A 95 3.61 17.37 -6.42
N SER A 96 2.51 17.62 -5.75
CA SER A 96 1.76 18.83 -5.93
C SER A 96 2.55 20.04 -5.42
N LYS A 97 2.47 21.14 -6.16
CA LYS A 97 3.09 22.40 -5.74
C LYS A 97 2.14 23.16 -4.87
N LYS A 98 2.70 23.89 -3.96
CA LYS A 98 1.93 24.79 -3.13
C LYS A 98 1.83 26.14 -3.78
#